data_3bd8388fa9ef7a7013dfb046e6ffe132
#
_entry.id   3bd8388fa9ef7a7013dfb046e6ffe132
#
_cell.length_a   1.000
_cell.length_b   1.000
_cell.length_c   1.000
_cell.angle_alpha   90.00
_cell.angle_beta   90.00
_cell.angle_gamma   90.00
#
_symmetry.space_group_name_H-M   'P 1'
#
loop_
_entity.id
_entity.type
_entity.pdbx_description
1 polymer ?
#
loop_
_entity_poly.entity_id
_entity_poly.type
_entity_poly.pdbx_seq_one_letter_code
_entity_poly.pdbx_strand_id
1 'polypeptide(L)'
;MSVNFANGYWKCWVCDARGKNIYRIVRKFGTYQQRQKYLELQGRLDLNEFEDLFKELNNEEEIQKVDLPEEFISLCNKDLPMDTTDAFRYLSSRGIGRREILKWKIGYCKEGRYGGRIIIPSIDTDGDCNYFIARSYVGHQRRYLNPPTDRDIVFNELNIDWDEPIVLVEGVFDAIAAGENAIPI
;
A
#
# COMPACT_ATOMS: atom_id res chain seq x y z
N MET A 1 -16.80 6.15 -18.62
CA MET A 1 -15.73 5.70 -19.53
C MET A 1 -16.26 5.66 -20.95
N SER A 2 -15.52 6.18 -21.94
CA SER A 2 -15.86 6.09 -23.38
C SER A 2 -14.87 5.16 -24.06
N VAL A 3 -15.37 4.35 -25.00
CA VAL A 3 -14.55 3.44 -25.80
C VAL A 3 -14.91 3.62 -27.26
N ASN A 4 -13.90 3.79 -28.11
CA ASN A 4 -14.05 3.80 -29.55
C ASN A 4 -13.65 2.42 -30.10
N PHE A 5 -14.63 1.64 -30.50
CA PHE A 5 -14.41 0.27 -30.98
C PHE A 5 -13.73 0.19 -32.35
N ALA A 6 -13.76 1.26 -33.13
CA ALA A 6 -13.11 1.27 -34.45
C ALA A 6 -11.57 1.33 -34.36
N ASN A 7 -11.03 2.01 -33.37
CA ASN A 7 -9.58 2.21 -33.24
C ASN A 7 -9.02 1.76 -31.89
N GLY A 8 -9.86 1.17 -31.02
CA GLY A 8 -9.47 0.67 -29.71
C GLY A 8 -9.16 1.75 -28.67
N TYR A 9 -9.40 3.03 -28.98
CA TYR A 9 -9.10 4.12 -28.06
C TYR A 9 -10.14 4.20 -26.92
N TRP A 10 -9.69 4.42 -25.72
CA TRP A 10 -10.57 4.58 -24.57
C TRP A 10 -10.09 5.68 -23.61
N LYS A 11 -11.04 6.30 -22.91
CA LYS A 11 -10.80 7.31 -21.87
C LYS A 11 -11.76 7.13 -20.71
N CYS A 12 -11.21 7.16 -19.48
CA CYS A 12 -11.98 7.27 -18.25
C CYS A 12 -12.18 8.75 -17.89
N TRP A 13 -13.42 9.19 -17.73
CA TRP A 13 -13.75 10.60 -17.41
C TRP A 13 -13.61 10.90 -15.90
N VAL A 14 -13.42 9.89 -15.06
CA VAL A 14 -13.29 10.04 -13.62
C VAL A 14 -11.83 10.21 -13.22
N CYS A 15 -10.92 9.35 -13.75
CA CYS A 15 -9.51 9.35 -13.38
C CYS A 15 -8.57 9.74 -14.52
N ASP A 16 -9.10 10.21 -15.65
CA ASP A 16 -8.38 10.61 -16.88
C ASP A 16 -7.49 9.50 -17.51
N ALA A 17 -7.52 8.29 -17.00
CA ALA A 17 -6.82 7.16 -17.58
C ALA A 17 -7.29 6.94 -19.03
N ARG A 18 -6.35 6.71 -19.93
CA ARG A 18 -6.60 6.57 -21.38
C ARG A 18 -5.64 5.58 -22.01
N GLY A 19 -6.04 4.99 -23.12
CA GLY A 19 -5.19 4.06 -23.87
C GLY A 19 -5.69 3.78 -25.27
N LYS A 20 -4.83 3.15 -26.07
CA LYS A 20 -5.10 2.80 -27.49
C LYS A 20 -5.47 1.32 -27.65
N ASN A 21 -5.57 0.56 -26.57
CA ASN A 21 -5.87 -0.86 -26.63
C ASN A 21 -6.91 -1.22 -25.58
N ILE A 22 -8.07 -1.69 -26.04
CA ILE A 22 -9.20 -2.12 -25.20
C ILE A 22 -8.80 -3.34 -24.34
N TYR A 23 -7.91 -4.18 -24.85
CA TYR A 23 -7.46 -5.38 -24.11
C TYR A 23 -6.88 -5.04 -22.74
N ARG A 24 -6.20 -3.91 -22.59
CA ARG A 24 -5.70 -3.44 -21.30
C ARG A 24 -6.81 -3.28 -20.23
N ILE A 25 -8.00 -2.83 -20.65
CA ILE A 25 -9.17 -2.74 -19.75
C ILE A 25 -9.68 -4.14 -19.43
N VAL A 26 -9.84 -4.99 -20.46
CA VAL A 26 -10.31 -6.36 -20.27
C VAL A 26 -9.35 -7.15 -19.39
N ARG A 27 -8.03 -6.94 -19.54
CA ARG A 27 -7.01 -7.57 -18.70
C ARG A 27 -7.08 -7.10 -17.25
N LYS A 28 -7.21 -5.78 -17.00
CA LYS A 28 -7.19 -5.21 -15.65
C LYS A 28 -8.50 -5.46 -14.87
N PHE A 29 -9.65 -5.44 -15.55
CA PHE A 29 -10.96 -5.47 -14.87
C PHE A 29 -11.84 -6.67 -15.27
N GLY A 30 -11.43 -7.44 -16.26
CA GLY A 30 -12.20 -8.59 -16.74
C GLY A 30 -11.89 -9.86 -15.97
N THR A 31 -12.91 -10.72 -15.82
CA THR A 31 -12.73 -12.09 -15.32
C THR A 31 -11.90 -12.92 -16.31
N TYR A 32 -11.37 -14.05 -15.85
CA TYR A 32 -10.65 -14.99 -16.72
C TYR A 32 -11.46 -15.38 -17.95
N GLN A 33 -12.75 -15.69 -17.79
CA GLN A 33 -13.65 -16.06 -18.90
C GLN A 33 -13.84 -14.92 -19.90
N GLN A 34 -13.94 -13.67 -19.43
CA GLN A 34 -14.06 -12.49 -20.30
C GLN A 34 -12.77 -12.22 -21.08
N ARG A 35 -11.61 -12.46 -20.50
CA ARG A 35 -10.31 -12.36 -21.18
C ARG A 35 -10.20 -13.40 -22.30
N GLN A 36 -10.50 -14.64 -22.02
CA GLN A 36 -10.50 -15.71 -23.02
C GLN A 36 -11.47 -15.41 -24.16
N LYS A 37 -12.69 -14.98 -23.84
CA LYS A 37 -13.70 -14.62 -24.83
C LYS A 37 -13.27 -13.47 -25.73
N TYR A 38 -12.57 -12.48 -25.15
CA TYR A 38 -12.03 -11.36 -25.93
C TYR A 38 -10.95 -11.83 -26.91
N LEU A 39 -10.03 -12.70 -26.50
CA LEU A 39 -8.98 -13.26 -27.35
C LEU A 39 -9.56 -14.13 -28.49
N GLU A 40 -10.54 -14.95 -28.20
CA GLU A 40 -11.27 -15.73 -29.23
C GLU A 40 -11.91 -14.83 -30.29
N LEU A 41 -12.58 -13.75 -29.88
CA LEU A 41 -13.26 -12.80 -30.78
C LEU A 41 -12.29 -12.01 -31.66
N GLN A 42 -11.05 -11.82 -31.23
CA GLN A 42 -10.02 -11.13 -32.00
C GLN A 42 -9.33 -12.02 -33.05
N GLY A 43 -9.58 -13.33 -33.03
CA GLY A 43 -8.99 -14.29 -33.99
C GLY A 43 -7.45 -14.38 -33.89
N ARG A 44 -6.90 -13.94 -32.78
CA ARG A 44 -5.46 -13.94 -32.50
C ARG A 44 -5.11 -14.98 -31.46
N LEU A 45 -4.76 -16.15 -31.93
CA LEU A 45 -3.86 -17.07 -31.20
C LEU A 45 -2.46 -16.88 -31.81
N ASP A 46 -1.80 -15.79 -31.50
CA ASP A 46 -0.37 -15.65 -31.79
C ASP A 46 0.40 -16.17 -30.58
N LEU A 47 1.13 -17.29 -30.80
CA LEU A 47 1.93 -17.94 -29.76
C LEU A 47 3.00 -17.01 -29.16
N ASN A 48 3.44 -16.00 -29.92
CA ASN A 48 4.38 -15.00 -29.44
C ASN A 48 3.75 -14.02 -28.45
N GLU A 49 2.46 -13.67 -28.63
CA GLU A 49 1.71 -12.88 -27.61
C GLU A 49 1.48 -13.71 -26.33
N PHE A 50 1.47 -15.03 -26.42
CA PHE A 50 1.38 -15.90 -25.25
C PHE A 50 2.67 -15.88 -24.43
N GLU A 51 3.84 -15.87 -25.08
CA GLU A 51 5.14 -15.73 -24.39
C GLU A 51 5.32 -14.34 -23.75
N ASP A 52 4.85 -13.29 -24.42
CA ASP A 52 4.87 -11.93 -23.86
C ASP A 52 3.85 -11.76 -22.71
N LEU A 53 2.70 -12.44 -22.80
CA LEU A 53 1.76 -12.56 -21.69
C LEU A 53 2.34 -13.32 -20.50
N PHE A 54 3.08 -14.39 -20.74
CA PHE A 54 3.80 -15.13 -19.68
C PHE A 54 4.96 -14.32 -19.11
N LYS A 55 5.68 -13.56 -19.94
CA LYS A 55 6.73 -12.64 -19.46
C LYS A 55 6.15 -11.47 -18.65
N GLU A 56 4.95 -10.95 -19.03
CA GLU A 56 4.27 -9.92 -18.25
C GLU A 56 3.56 -10.47 -16.99
N LEU A 57 3.19 -11.76 -16.98
CA LEU A 57 2.66 -12.45 -15.80
C LEU A 57 3.79 -12.91 -14.87
N ASN A 58 4.97 -13.17 -15.42
CA ASN A 58 6.19 -13.50 -14.68
C ASN A 58 7.10 -12.27 -14.44
N ASN A 59 6.78 -11.11 -14.97
CA ASN A 59 7.13 -9.88 -14.29
C ASN A 59 6.24 -9.84 -13.03
N GLU A 60 6.63 -10.61 -12.03
CA GLU A 60 6.37 -10.27 -10.66
C GLU A 60 6.61 -8.77 -10.59
N GLU A 61 5.57 -7.99 -10.37
CA GLU A 61 5.73 -6.60 -9.96
C GLU A 61 6.77 -6.71 -8.86
N GLU A 62 7.99 -6.20 -9.07
CA GLU A 62 9.03 -6.24 -8.06
C GLU A 62 8.37 -5.65 -6.83
N ILE A 63 8.02 -6.52 -5.88
CA ILE A 63 7.36 -6.11 -4.66
C ILE A 63 8.31 -5.12 -4.04
N GLN A 64 7.89 -3.87 -4.02
CA GLN A 64 8.71 -2.77 -3.56
C GLN A 64 9.06 -3.02 -2.10
N LYS A 65 10.33 -3.37 -1.84
CA LYS A 65 10.83 -3.51 -0.48
C LYS A 65 11.40 -2.18 -0.04
N VAL A 66 11.03 -1.76 1.13
CA VAL A 66 11.50 -0.52 1.76
C VAL A 66 12.13 -0.86 3.10
N ASP A 67 13.40 -0.53 3.24
CA ASP A 67 14.07 -0.68 4.53
C ASP A 67 13.53 0.35 5.53
N LEU A 68 13.27 -0.11 6.75
CA LEU A 68 12.99 0.80 7.86
C LEU A 68 14.24 1.65 8.15
N PRO A 69 14.08 2.88 8.66
CA PRO A 69 15.22 3.69 9.04
C PRO A 69 16.20 2.94 9.96
N GLU A 70 17.50 3.12 9.78
CA GLU A 70 18.52 2.48 10.64
C GLU A 70 18.30 2.80 12.12
N GLU A 71 17.78 4.01 12.40
CA GLU A 71 17.50 4.49 13.76
C GLU A 71 16.14 4.04 14.30
N PHE A 72 15.44 3.16 13.57
CA PHE A 72 14.13 2.68 13.97
C PHE A 72 14.20 1.84 15.24
N ILE A 73 13.48 2.26 16.27
CA ILE A 73 13.30 1.51 17.51
C ILE A 73 11.86 1.07 17.62
N SER A 74 11.63 -0.24 17.62
CA SER A 74 10.29 -0.80 17.80
C SER A 74 9.79 -0.56 19.23
N LEU A 75 8.60 0.03 19.37
CA LEU A 75 7.93 0.19 20.66
C LEU A 75 7.32 -1.13 21.19
N CYS A 76 7.47 -2.22 20.43
CA CYS A 76 7.11 -3.57 20.86
C CYS A 76 8.19 -4.22 21.75
N ASN A 77 9.40 -3.68 21.77
CA ASN A 77 10.51 -4.21 22.56
C ASN A 77 10.22 -4.15 24.05
N LYS A 78 10.82 -5.07 24.82
CA LYS A 78 10.70 -5.11 26.28
C LYS A 78 11.58 -4.05 26.95
N ASP A 79 12.81 -3.94 26.46
CA ASP A 79 13.81 -3.00 26.97
C ASP A 79 13.85 -1.77 26.06
N LEU A 80 13.17 -0.72 26.49
CA LEU A 80 13.05 0.52 25.75
C LEU A 80 13.90 1.61 26.40
N PRO A 81 14.55 2.49 25.60
CA PRO A 81 15.23 3.67 26.12
C PRO A 81 14.28 4.57 26.91
N MET A 82 14.80 5.32 27.89
CA MET A 82 13.98 6.20 28.74
C MET A 82 13.29 7.34 27.96
N ASP A 83 13.81 7.68 26.78
CA ASP A 83 13.30 8.76 25.93
C ASP A 83 12.07 8.37 25.07
N THR A 84 11.61 7.11 25.17
CA THR A 84 10.37 6.66 24.51
C THR A 84 9.10 7.27 25.10
N THR A 85 9.19 7.93 26.27
CA THR A 85 8.04 8.48 27.00
C THR A 85 7.22 9.44 26.16
N ASP A 86 7.86 10.30 25.36
CA ASP A 86 7.16 11.30 24.53
C ASP A 86 6.45 10.64 23.34
N ALA A 87 7.06 9.62 22.75
CA ALA A 87 6.44 8.81 21.70
C ALA A 87 5.17 8.10 22.22
N PHE A 88 5.26 7.47 23.41
CA PHE A 88 4.09 6.85 24.03
C PHE A 88 3.01 7.86 24.41
N ARG A 89 3.37 9.01 24.96
CA ARG A 89 2.43 10.08 25.30
C ARG A 89 1.68 10.54 24.06
N TYR A 90 2.38 10.72 22.94
CA TYR A 90 1.78 11.09 21.67
C TYR A 90 0.80 10.03 21.16
N LEU A 91 1.20 8.75 21.16
CA LEU A 91 0.32 7.65 20.75
C LEU A 91 -0.91 7.53 21.66
N SER A 92 -0.73 7.60 22.97
CA SER A 92 -1.82 7.59 23.95
C SER A 92 -2.80 8.74 23.74
N SER A 93 -2.32 9.94 23.41
CA SER A 93 -3.19 11.10 23.12
C SER A 93 -4.05 10.90 21.86
N ARG A 94 -3.72 9.90 21.03
CA ARG A 94 -4.47 9.48 19.84
C ARG A 94 -5.29 8.21 20.06
N GLY A 95 -5.39 7.74 21.31
CA GLY A 95 -6.14 6.53 21.64
C GLY A 95 -5.41 5.23 21.25
N ILE A 96 -4.12 5.30 20.89
CA ILE A 96 -3.33 4.15 20.48
C ILE A 96 -2.65 3.55 21.71
N GLY A 97 -3.07 2.35 22.09
CA GLY A 97 -2.55 1.61 23.20
C GLY A 97 -1.55 0.52 22.80
N ARG A 98 -1.19 -0.32 23.76
CA ARG A 98 -0.20 -1.38 23.54
C ARG A 98 -0.65 -2.41 22.51
N ARG A 99 -1.95 -2.71 22.43
CA ARG A 99 -2.50 -3.67 21.46
C ARG A 99 -2.26 -3.19 20.03
N GLU A 100 -2.58 -1.93 19.75
CA GLU A 100 -2.43 -1.29 18.45
C GLU A 100 -0.94 -1.17 18.09
N ILE A 101 -0.09 -0.79 19.05
CA ILE A 101 1.37 -0.74 18.85
C ILE A 101 1.91 -2.09 18.41
N LEU A 102 1.49 -3.17 19.05
CA LEU A 102 1.91 -4.52 18.69
C LEU A 102 1.37 -4.96 17.33
N LYS A 103 0.07 -4.74 17.08
CA LYS A 103 -0.59 -5.12 15.82
C LYS A 103 0.05 -4.41 14.62
N TRP A 104 0.26 -3.11 14.75
CA TRP A 104 0.80 -2.27 13.67
C TRP A 104 2.33 -2.17 13.68
N LYS A 105 3.02 -2.91 14.56
CA LYS A 105 4.48 -2.90 14.71
C LYS A 105 5.07 -1.49 14.81
N ILE A 106 4.36 -0.59 15.51
CA ILE A 106 4.72 0.82 15.63
C ILE A 106 6.05 0.98 16.34
N GLY A 107 6.87 1.87 15.80
CA GLY A 107 8.12 2.30 16.42
C GLY A 107 8.32 3.80 16.30
N TYR A 108 9.52 4.24 16.59
CA TYR A 108 9.90 5.64 16.49
C TYR A 108 11.38 5.76 16.11
N CYS A 109 11.77 6.95 15.64
CA CYS A 109 13.15 7.34 15.50
C CYS A 109 13.41 8.55 16.40
N LYS A 110 14.47 8.46 17.21
CA LYS A 110 14.91 9.57 18.07
C LYS A 110 15.69 10.61 17.28
N GLU A 111 16.56 10.15 16.39
CA GLU A 111 17.53 10.95 15.64
C GLU A 111 17.53 10.58 14.17
N GLY A 112 18.48 11.11 13.40
CA GLY A 112 18.61 10.87 11.99
C GLY A 112 17.55 11.59 11.13
N ARG A 113 17.40 11.14 9.89
CA ARG A 113 16.46 11.73 8.91
C ARG A 113 15.02 11.73 9.43
N TYR A 114 14.63 10.69 10.15
CA TYR A 114 13.29 10.50 10.68
C TYR A 114 13.18 10.82 12.17
N GLY A 115 14.19 11.49 12.74
CA GLY A 115 14.23 11.86 14.15
C GLY A 115 12.96 12.60 14.60
N GLY A 116 12.50 12.32 15.82
CA GLY A 116 11.27 12.86 16.39
C GLY A 116 9.99 12.43 15.69
N ARG A 117 9.96 11.22 15.08
CA ARG A 117 8.81 10.68 14.34
C ARG A 117 8.41 9.31 14.83
N ILE A 118 7.11 9.10 14.92
CA ILE A 118 6.51 7.77 14.99
C ILE A 118 6.59 7.14 13.60
N ILE A 119 7.02 5.91 13.53
CA ILE A 119 7.10 5.11 12.30
C ILE A 119 6.04 4.01 12.39
N ILE A 120 5.18 3.95 11.38
CA ILE A 120 4.15 2.92 11.25
C ILE A 120 4.45 2.16 9.95
N PRO A 121 5.02 0.94 10.04
CA PRO A 121 5.33 0.13 8.88
C PRO A 121 4.07 -0.35 8.16
N SER A 122 4.16 -0.52 6.88
CA SER A 122 3.25 -1.29 6.04
C SER A 122 3.92 -2.60 5.68
N ILE A 123 3.27 -3.69 5.96
CA ILE A 123 3.79 -5.05 5.71
C ILE A 123 2.88 -5.71 4.67
N ASP A 124 3.48 -6.27 3.64
CA ASP A 124 2.79 -7.02 2.59
C ASP A 124 2.45 -8.46 3.02
N THR A 125 1.84 -9.22 2.13
CA THR A 125 1.45 -10.62 2.37
C THR A 125 2.63 -11.56 2.59
N ASP A 126 3.82 -11.22 2.08
CA ASP A 126 5.05 -12.02 2.25
C ASP A 126 5.75 -11.71 3.58
N GLY A 127 5.31 -10.67 4.29
CA GLY A 127 5.88 -10.23 5.56
C GLY A 127 7.01 -9.21 5.40
N ASP A 128 7.23 -8.70 4.20
CA ASP A 128 8.21 -7.66 3.90
C ASP A 128 7.62 -6.27 4.15
N CYS A 129 8.48 -5.31 4.53
CA CYS A 129 8.07 -3.92 4.62
C CYS A 129 8.06 -3.31 3.21
N ASN A 130 6.88 -2.88 2.72
CA ASN A 130 6.71 -2.27 1.41
C ASN A 130 6.54 -0.74 1.47
N TYR A 131 6.27 -0.18 2.65
CA TYR A 131 6.16 1.25 2.91
C TYR A 131 6.22 1.54 4.41
N PHE A 132 6.30 2.81 4.79
CA PHE A 132 6.02 3.27 6.15
C PHE A 132 5.52 4.71 6.19
N ILE A 133 4.75 5.03 7.21
CA ILE A 133 4.35 6.40 7.52
C ILE A 133 5.23 6.92 8.64
N ALA A 134 5.84 8.10 8.46
CA ALA A 134 6.65 8.77 9.48
C ALA A 134 5.98 10.07 9.93
N ARG A 135 5.36 10.05 11.12
CA ARG A 135 4.60 11.17 11.70
C ARG A 135 5.36 11.84 12.83
N SER A 136 5.56 13.16 12.74
CA SER A 136 6.18 13.93 13.84
C SER A 136 5.35 13.88 15.12
N TYR A 137 6.01 13.59 16.25
CA TYR A 137 5.44 13.69 17.59
C TYR A 137 6.05 14.88 18.38
N VAL A 138 7.06 15.56 17.84
CA VAL A 138 7.73 16.71 18.47
C VAL A 138 7.33 18.06 17.85
N GLY A 139 6.35 18.06 16.92
CA GLY A 139 5.82 19.31 16.36
C GLY A 139 6.62 19.89 15.18
N HIS A 140 7.33 19.08 14.41
CA HIS A 140 7.99 19.56 13.19
C HIS A 140 6.99 20.25 12.25
N GLN A 141 7.43 21.29 11.54
CA GLN A 141 6.64 21.99 10.52
C GLN A 141 6.12 21.00 9.46
N ARG A 142 6.99 20.11 8.98
CA ARG A 142 6.60 18.99 8.12
C ARG A 142 6.09 17.83 8.96
N ARG A 143 4.77 17.73 9.10
CA ARG A 143 4.12 16.72 9.94
C ARG A 143 4.41 15.29 9.51
N TYR A 144 4.44 15.02 8.20
CA TYR A 144 4.75 13.72 7.61
C TYR A 144 6.03 13.78 6.79
N LEU A 145 6.85 12.75 6.89
CA LEU A 145 8.06 12.57 6.09
C LEU A 145 8.16 11.09 5.72
N ASN A 146 7.46 10.70 4.67
CA ASN A 146 7.41 9.31 4.24
C ASN A 146 8.62 8.96 3.36
N PRO A 147 8.89 7.65 3.09
CA PRO A 147 9.92 7.24 2.16
C PRO A 147 9.61 7.76 0.75
N PRO A 148 10.63 8.06 -0.06
CA PRO A 148 10.47 8.58 -1.42
C PRO A 148 10.21 7.45 -2.42
N THR A 149 9.21 6.63 -2.15
CA THR A 149 8.83 5.46 -2.93
C THR A 149 7.38 5.56 -3.38
N ASP A 150 7.00 4.76 -4.34
CA ASP A 150 5.63 4.73 -4.83
C ASP A 150 4.66 4.30 -3.72
N ARG A 151 3.40 4.70 -3.87
CA ARG A 151 2.30 4.36 -2.95
C ARG A 151 1.27 3.44 -3.60
N ASP A 152 1.62 2.81 -4.72
CA ASP A 152 0.72 1.84 -5.38
C ASP A 152 0.75 0.51 -4.63
N ILE A 153 0.39 0.56 -3.37
CA ILE A 153 0.35 -0.56 -2.42
C ILE A 153 -0.97 -0.58 -1.66
N VAL A 154 -1.34 -1.73 -1.14
CA VAL A 154 -2.32 -1.85 -0.07
C VAL A 154 -1.59 -1.74 1.26
N PHE A 155 -1.86 -0.66 2.01
CA PHE A 155 -1.14 -0.42 3.27
C PHE A 155 -1.48 -1.49 4.31
N ASN A 156 -0.45 -2.17 4.79
CA ASN A 156 -0.53 -3.23 5.82
C ASN A 156 -1.41 -4.41 5.40
N GLU A 157 -1.27 -4.84 4.16
CA GLU A 157 -2.05 -5.91 3.51
C GLU A 157 -2.02 -7.22 4.31
N LEU A 158 -0.90 -7.53 4.98
CA LEU A 158 -0.77 -8.69 5.87
C LEU A 158 -1.92 -8.83 6.88
N ASN A 159 -2.51 -7.72 7.31
CA ASN A 159 -3.56 -7.70 8.34
C ASN A 159 -4.98 -7.57 7.75
N ILE A 160 -5.13 -7.61 6.43
CA ILE A 160 -6.41 -7.46 5.76
C ILE A 160 -7.02 -8.82 5.49
N ASP A 161 -8.25 -9.00 5.95
CA ASP A 161 -9.08 -10.13 5.61
C ASP A 161 -9.96 -9.76 4.40
N TRP A 162 -9.63 -10.32 3.25
CA TRP A 162 -10.30 -10.03 1.99
C TRP A 162 -11.70 -10.65 1.88
N ASP A 163 -12.03 -11.59 2.77
CA ASP A 163 -13.35 -12.23 2.82
C ASP A 163 -14.35 -11.45 3.69
N GLU A 164 -13.86 -10.45 4.45
CA GLU A 164 -14.66 -9.60 5.32
C GLU A 164 -14.83 -8.17 4.76
N PRO A 165 -15.85 -7.42 5.19
CA PRO A 165 -16.04 -6.02 4.78
C PRO A 165 -14.82 -5.16 5.12
N ILE A 166 -14.37 -4.34 4.16
CA ILE A 166 -13.21 -3.46 4.29
C ILE A 166 -13.67 -2.02 4.50
N VAL A 167 -13.05 -1.33 5.45
CA VAL A 167 -13.27 0.09 5.72
C VAL A 167 -12.13 0.91 5.11
N LEU A 168 -12.45 1.78 4.16
CA LEU A 168 -11.47 2.71 3.58
C LEU A 168 -11.50 4.03 4.37
N VAL A 169 -10.32 4.53 4.73
CA VAL A 169 -10.14 5.76 5.52
C VAL A 169 -9.04 6.64 4.94
N GLU A 170 -9.04 7.95 5.27
CA GLU A 170 -8.10 8.92 4.71
C GLU A 170 -6.65 8.75 5.22
N GLY A 171 -6.44 8.13 6.37
CA GLY A 171 -5.09 8.08 6.94
C GLY A 171 -4.88 6.92 7.92
N VAL A 172 -3.60 6.62 8.15
CA VAL A 172 -3.19 5.46 8.96
C VAL A 172 -3.71 5.53 10.42
N PHE A 173 -3.79 6.72 11.01
CA PHE A 173 -4.33 6.86 12.37
C PHE A 173 -5.83 6.58 12.43
N ASP A 174 -6.55 6.90 11.36
CA ASP A 174 -7.97 6.61 11.24
C ASP A 174 -8.18 5.10 11.01
N ALA A 175 -7.28 4.45 10.26
CA ALA A 175 -7.29 3.00 10.10
C ALA A 175 -7.07 2.29 11.44
N ILE A 176 -6.09 2.75 12.24
CA ILE A 176 -5.83 2.20 13.57
C ILE A 176 -7.07 2.37 14.48
N ALA A 177 -7.72 3.54 14.42
CA ALA A 177 -8.90 3.84 15.23
C ALA A 177 -10.16 3.08 14.77
N ALA A 178 -10.32 2.85 13.46
CA ALA A 178 -11.42 2.07 12.90
C ALA A 178 -11.33 0.59 13.30
N GLY A 179 -10.13 0.10 13.63
CA GLY A 179 -9.92 -1.23 14.18
C GLY A 179 -9.50 -2.25 13.13
N GLU A 180 -10.27 -3.35 13.02
CA GLU A 180 -9.93 -4.45 12.13
C GLU A 180 -10.41 -4.17 10.72
N ASN A 181 -9.67 -4.66 9.74
CA ASN A 181 -9.98 -4.61 8.31
C ASN A 181 -10.13 -3.20 7.73
N ALA A 182 -9.31 -2.24 8.19
CA ALA A 182 -9.31 -0.86 7.71
C ALA A 182 -8.04 -0.55 6.90
N ILE A 183 -8.24 0.05 5.72
CA ILE A 183 -7.16 0.42 4.79
C ILE A 183 -7.12 1.94 4.66
N PRO A 184 -5.99 2.58 4.95
CA PRO A 184 -5.77 4.00 4.64
C PRO A 184 -5.46 4.20 3.15
N ILE A 185 -6.03 5.23 2.55
CA ILE A 185 -5.86 5.60 1.13
C ILE A 185 -5.00 6.85 0.96
#